data_4f60b407d6e314377ceb5de0d682595b
#
_entry.id   4f60b407d6e314377ceb5de0d682595b
#
_cell.length_a   1.000
_cell.length_b   1.000
_cell.length_c   1.000
_cell.angle_alpha   90.00
_cell.angle_beta   90.00
_cell.angle_gamma   90.00
#
_symmetry.space_group_name_H-M   'P 1'
#
loop_
_entity.id
_entity.type
_entity.pdbx_description
1 polymer ?
#
loop_
_entity_poly.entity_id
_entity_poly.type
_entity_poly.pdbx_seq_one_letter_code
_entity_poly.pdbx_strand_id
1 'polypeptide(L)'
;ETGIRFAMTSLSSSSYEKLQAHAEAYSFLPFAKRYYSDDLEAQKRLLVRHSMFYNTEPQTGQLINGIVTSLEESIANKSGVDEEMPTAIKATLMGPIAGIGDSIIQGIVIPILLSIAMGMAKDGSPMGPIFI
;
A
#
# COMPACT_ATOMS: atom_id res chain seq x y z
N GLU A 1 -0.55 11.47 -1.06
CA GLU A 1 0.64 11.17 -1.89
C GLU A 1 1.20 9.78 -1.59
N THR A 2 1.36 9.41 -0.31
CA THR A 2 1.89 8.11 0.14
C THR A 2 1.13 6.94 -0.51
N GLY A 3 -0.19 6.90 -0.42
CA GLY A 3 -1.01 5.83 -0.99
C GLY A 3 -0.85 5.66 -2.51
N ILE A 4 -0.80 6.76 -3.27
CA ILE A 4 -0.61 6.69 -4.74
C ILE A 4 0.76 6.11 -5.08
N ARG A 5 1.82 6.52 -4.39
CA ARG A 5 3.17 5.97 -4.59
C ARG A 5 3.22 4.49 -4.28
N PHE A 6 2.61 4.06 -3.18
CA PHE A 6 2.51 2.66 -2.84
C PHE A 6 1.78 1.87 -3.93
N ALA A 7 0.61 2.32 -4.38
CA ALA A 7 -0.15 1.64 -5.43
C ALA A 7 0.64 1.45 -6.72
N MET A 8 1.44 2.47 -7.12
CA MET A 8 2.24 2.42 -8.34
C MET A 8 3.49 1.54 -8.23
N THR A 9 4.01 1.31 -7.03
CA THR A 9 5.29 0.62 -6.85
C THR A 9 5.19 -0.73 -6.15
N SER A 10 4.05 -1.04 -5.51
CA SER A 10 3.87 -2.24 -4.70
C SER A 10 4.17 -3.55 -5.43
N LEU A 11 3.79 -3.65 -6.71
CA LEU A 11 4.02 -4.86 -7.51
C LEU A 11 5.41 -4.89 -8.14
N SER A 12 5.97 -3.73 -8.50
CA SER A 12 7.26 -3.64 -9.20
C SER A 12 8.47 -3.75 -8.27
N SER A 13 8.30 -3.46 -6.98
CA SER A 13 9.38 -3.46 -5.99
C SER A 13 9.23 -4.54 -4.92
N SER A 14 8.44 -5.58 -5.18
CA SER A 14 8.29 -6.72 -4.28
C SER A 14 9.56 -7.57 -4.22
N SER A 15 9.92 -8.01 -3.02
CA SER A 15 11.03 -8.95 -2.78
C SER A 15 10.51 -10.22 -2.12
N TYR A 16 11.20 -11.35 -2.34
CA TYR A 16 10.81 -12.63 -1.74
C TYR A 16 10.78 -12.58 -0.21
N GLU A 17 11.71 -11.85 0.40
CA GLU A 17 11.89 -11.81 1.86
C GLU A 17 10.94 -10.83 2.56
N LYS A 18 10.69 -9.66 1.95
CA LYS A 18 9.97 -8.55 2.58
C LYS A 18 8.69 -8.14 1.85
N LEU A 19 8.39 -8.80 0.75
CA LEU A 19 7.27 -8.52 -0.14
C LEU A 19 7.18 -7.03 -0.52
N GLN A 20 6.14 -6.32 -0.10
CA GLN A 20 5.88 -4.93 -0.50
C GLN A 20 6.58 -3.88 0.37
N ALA A 21 7.43 -4.28 1.33
CA ALA A 21 8.08 -3.36 2.27
C ALA A 21 8.90 -2.25 1.61
N HIS A 22 9.56 -2.54 0.47
CA HIS A 22 10.32 -1.52 -0.25
C HIS A 22 9.41 -0.44 -0.85
N ALA A 23 8.27 -0.83 -1.41
CA ALA A 23 7.26 0.10 -1.91
C ALA A 23 6.69 0.96 -0.78
N GLU A 24 6.44 0.34 0.36
CA GLU A 24 5.94 1.03 1.55
C GLU A 24 6.95 2.08 2.04
N ALA A 25 8.20 1.71 2.27
CA ALA A 25 9.25 2.66 2.66
C ALA A 25 9.43 3.78 1.64
N TYR A 26 9.45 3.47 0.34
CA TYR A 26 9.54 4.46 -0.72
C TYR A 26 8.36 5.43 -0.71
N SER A 27 7.16 4.93 -0.41
CA SER A 27 5.96 5.77 -0.36
C SER A 27 6.02 6.83 0.73
N PHE A 28 6.76 6.57 1.83
CA PHE A 28 6.95 7.50 2.94
C PHE A 28 8.10 8.51 2.76
N LEU A 29 8.89 8.43 1.69
CA LEU A 29 9.97 9.41 1.44
C LEU A 29 9.52 10.88 1.43
N PRO A 30 8.39 11.25 0.77
CA PRO A 30 7.93 12.64 0.82
C PRO A 30 7.48 13.06 2.21
N PHE A 31 6.89 12.15 2.96
CA PHE A 31 6.51 12.38 4.35
C PHE A 31 7.75 12.67 5.21
N ALA A 32 8.77 11.81 5.12
CA ALA A 32 10.03 11.97 5.84
C ALA A 32 10.67 13.35 5.57
N LYS A 33 10.74 13.74 4.29
CA LYS A 33 11.28 15.05 3.89
C LYS A 33 10.46 16.23 4.39
N ARG A 34 9.15 16.09 4.48
CA ARG A 34 8.25 17.16 4.90
C ARG A 34 8.28 17.39 6.41
N TYR A 35 8.22 16.30 7.19
CA TYR A 35 8.07 16.39 8.66
C TYR A 35 9.40 16.36 9.41
N TYR A 36 10.44 15.82 8.80
CA TYR A 36 11.77 15.68 9.40
C TYR A 36 12.87 16.26 8.52
N SER A 37 12.64 17.44 7.89
CA SER A 37 13.58 18.07 6.93
C SER A 37 14.99 18.19 7.48
N ASP A 38 15.13 18.53 8.76
CA ASP A 38 16.40 18.85 9.42
C ASP A 38 16.85 17.75 10.41
N ASP A 39 16.10 16.64 10.49
CA ASP A 39 16.42 15.51 11.37
C ASP A 39 16.59 14.21 10.56
N LEU A 40 17.83 13.99 10.09
CA LEU A 40 18.18 12.81 9.31
C LEU A 40 17.97 11.50 10.09
N GLU A 41 18.18 11.51 11.40
CA GLU A 41 18.00 10.31 12.22
C GLU A 41 16.51 9.97 12.39
N ALA A 42 15.65 10.97 12.52
CA ALA A 42 14.20 10.73 12.50
C ALA A 42 13.71 10.21 11.13
N GLN A 43 14.25 10.77 10.01
CA GLN A 43 13.96 10.22 8.68
C GLN A 43 14.37 8.75 8.57
N LYS A 44 15.55 8.39 9.03
CA LYS A 44 16.04 7.00 9.03
C LYS A 44 15.14 6.10 9.86
N ARG A 45 14.81 6.49 11.09
CA ARG A 45 13.91 5.70 11.96
C ARG A 45 12.57 5.45 11.30
N LEU A 46 11.96 6.47 10.71
CA LEU A 46 10.71 6.35 9.96
C LEU A 46 10.85 5.34 8.80
N LEU A 47 11.87 5.48 7.95
CA LEU A 47 12.05 4.59 6.79
C LEU A 47 12.38 3.16 7.20
N VAL A 48 13.17 2.95 8.26
CA VAL A 48 13.45 1.62 8.81
C VAL A 48 12.16 0.97 9.31
N ARG A 49 11.31 1.70 10.06
CA ARG A 49 10.00 1.25 10.54
C ARG A 49 9.08 0.82 9.38
N HIS A 50 9.13 1.53 8.25
CA HIS A 50 8.35 1.18 7.06
C HIS A 50 9.03 0.18 6.11
N SER A 51 10.27 -0.24 6.39
CA SER A 51 10.98 -1.31 5.68
C SER A 51 10.79 -2.70 6.30
N MET A 52 9.96 -2.82 7.33
CA MET A 52 9.57 -4.10 7.92
C MET A 52 8.65 -4.86 6.97
N PHE A 53 8.57 -6.19 7.14
CA PHE A 53 7.69 -7.03 6.33
C PHE A 53 6.30 -6.42 6.18
N TYR A 54 5.83 -6.31 4.94
CA TYR A 54 4.51 -5.80 4.62
C TYR A 54 3.96 -6.50 3.39
N ASN A 55 2.74 -7.03 3.51
CA ASN A 55 2.03 -7.70 2.42
C ASN A 55 0.53 -7.45 2.55
N THR A 56 -0.04 -6.78 1.57
CA THR A 56 -1.48 -6.52 1.49
C THR A 56 -1.93 -6.48 0.03
N GLU A 57 -3.22 -6.59 -0.19
CA GLU A 57 -3.78 -6.31 -1.51
C GLU A 57 -3.66 -4.80 -1.79
N PRO A 58 -3.07 -4.37 -2.94
CA PRO A 58 -2.67 -2.97 -3.14
C PRO A 58 -3.81 -1.94 -3.09
N GLN A 59 -5.02 -2.30 -3.52
CA GLN A 59 -6.15 -1.39 -3.53
C GLN A 59 -6.73 -1.21 -2.12
N THR A 60 -7.00 -2.32 -1.43
CA THR A 60 -7.56 -2.29 -0.06
C THR A 60 -6.54 -1.87 0.99
N GLY A 61 -5.25 -2.15 0.75
CA GLY A 61 -4.13 -1.71 1.59
C GLY A 61 -4.00 -0.20 1.74
N GLN A 62 -4.60 0.59 0.83
CA GLN A 62 -4.66 2.04 0.97
C GLN A 62 -5.31 2.50 2.28
N LEU A 63 -6.23 1.72 2.84
CA LEU A 63 -6.83 1.98 4.14
C LEU A 63 -5.78 1.95 5.25
N ILE A 64 -4.90 0.95 5.23
CA ILE A 64 -3.80 0.83 6.20
C ILE A 64 -2.87 2.04 6.06
N ASN A 65 -2.46 2.37 4.83
CA ASN A 65 -1.58 3.50 4.55
C ASN A 65 -2.19 4.84 5.02
N GLY A 66 -3.50 5.00 4.92
CA GLY A 66 -4.21 6.17 5.46
C GLY A 66 -4.08 6.26 6.98
N ILE A 67 -4.39 5.18 7.70
CA ILE A 67 -4.29 5.10 9.16
C ILE A 67 -2.85 5.34 9.61
N VAL A 68 -1.91 4.65 9.00
CA VAL A 68 -0.49 4.71 9.35
C VAL A 68 0.09 6.11 9.10
N THR A 69 -0.27 6.74 7.98
CA THR A 69 0.14 8.13 7.70
C THR A 69 -0.36 9.09 8.77
N SER A 70 -1.60 8.92 9.25
CA SER A 70 -2.17 9.75 10.33
C SER A 70 -1.45 9.53 11.67
N LEU A 71 -1.08 8.28 11.97
CA LEU A 71 -0.27 7.97 13.17
C LEU A 71 1.12 8.60 13.09
N GLU A 72 1.80 8.49 11.94
CA GLU A 72 3.11 9.11 11.73
C GLU A 72 3.04 10.64 11.84
N GLU A 73 1.96 11.26 11.36
CA GLU A 73 1.73 12.70 11.54
C GLU A 73 1.56 13.06 13.02
N SER A 74 0.85 12.25 13.78
CA SER A 74 0.68 12.43 15.23
C SER A 74 2.00 12.28 15.98
N ILE A 75 2.84 11.33 15.59
CA ILE A 75 4.20 11.15 16.15
C ILE A 75 5.06 12.36 15.81
N ALA A 76 5.08 12.81 14.56
CA ALA A 76 5.85 13.99 14.14
C ALA A 76 5.44 15.27 14.90
N ASN A 77 4.15 15.40 15.21
CA ASN A 77 3.58 16.50 15.99
C ASN A 77 3.70 16.31 17.51
N LYS A 78 4.38 15.25 17.96
CA LYS A 78 4.60 14.94 19.40
C LYS A 78 3.28 14.83 20.18
N SER A 79 2.25 14.24 19.58
CA SER A 79 0.91 14.11 20.18
C SER A 79 0.78 12.91 21.15
N GLY A 80 1.89 12.37 21.65
CA GLY A 80 1.89 11.27 22.64
C GLY A 80 1.62 9.88 22.06
N VAL A 81 1.64 9.73 20.73
CA VAL A 81 1.52 8.43 20.06
C VAL A 81 2.89 7.71 20.09
N ASP A 82 2.86 6.43 20.44
CA ASP A 82 4.05 5.58 20.48
C ASP A 82 4.58 5.34 19.06
N GLU A 83 5.90 5.43 18.87
CA GLU A 83 6.58 5.16 17.59
C GLU A 83 6.42 3.70 17.10
N GLU A 84 6.07 2.76 17.97
CA GLU A 84 5.81 1.37 17.58
C GLU A 84 4.40 1.15 17.04
N MET A 85 3.46 2.06 17.30
CA MET A 85 2.05 1.92 16.93
C MET A 85 1.82 1.75 15.42
N PRO A 86 2.46 2.49 14.51
CA PRO A 86 2.32 2.29 13.07
C PRO A 86 2.68 0.86 12.63
N THR A 87 3.74 0.29 13.19
CA THR A 87 4.18 -1.09 12.88
C THR A 87 3.18 -2.11 13.42
N ALA A 88 2.71 -1.93 14.64
CA ALA A 88 1.71 -2.83 15.24
C ALA A 88 0.39 -2.83 14.46
N ILE A 89 -0.09 -1.67 14.04
CA ILE A 89 -1.31 -1.53 13.22
C ILE A 89 -1.12 -2.21 11.85
N LYS A 90 0.01 -1.99 11.17
CA LYS A 90 0.32 -2.69 9.92
C LYS A 90 0.30 -4.20 10.10
N ALA A 91 1.01 -4.72 11.09
CA ALA A 91 1.09 -6.15 11.36
C ALA A 91 -0.29 -6.78 11.66
N THR A 92 -1.14 -6.05 12.37
CA THR A 92 -2.49 -6.52 12.73
C THR A 92 -3.46 -6.50 11.56
N LEU A 93 -3.41 -5.46 10.72
CA LEU A 93 -4.41 -5.24 9.68
C LEU A 93 -4.04 -5.82 8.33
N MET A 94 -2.74 -6.01 8.00
CA MET A 94 -2.33 -6.42 6.66
C MET A 94 -2.94 -7.76 6.23
N GLY A 95 -2.98 -8.76 7.13
CA GLY A 95 -3.55 -10.07 6.82
C GLY A 95 -5.04 -10.03 6.54
N PRO A 96 -5.88 -9.56 7.47
CA PRO A 96 -7.33 -9.45 7.25
C PRO A 96 -7.70 -8.60 6.04
N ILE A 97 -7.05 -7.45 5.84
CA ILE A 97 -7.34 -6.56 4.71
C ILE A 97 -6.88 -7.18 3.38
N ALA A 98 -5.72 -7.86 3.35
CA ALA A 98 -5.29 -8.61 2.18
C ALA A 98 -6.31 -9.71 1.83
N GLY A 99 -6.73 -10.51 2.81
CA GLY A 99 -7.70 -11.59 2.58
C GLY A 99 -9.03 -11.10 2.03
N ILE A 100 -9.55 -9.98 2.53
CA ILE A 100 -10.76 -9.34 2.01
C ILE A 100 -10.51 -8.82 0.58
N GLY A 101 -9.42 -8.10 0.37
CA GLY A 101 -9.04 -7.52 -0.92
C GLY A 101 -8.85 -8.58 -1.99
N ASP A 102 -8.06 -9.61 -1.72
CA ASP A 102 -7.83 -10.72 -2.65
C ASP A 102 -9.13 -11.46 -3.00
N SER A 103 -9.99 -11.70 -2.02
CA SER A 103 -11.28 -12.37 -2.25
C SER A 103 -12.22 -11.54 -3.12
N ILE A 104 -12.34 -10.26 -2.85
CA ILE A 104 -13.26 -9.37 -3.57
C ILE A 104 -12.66 -8.95 -4.92
N ILE A 105 -11.47 -8.37 -4.92
CA ILE A 105 -10.89 -7.79 -6.13
C ILE A 105 -10.45 -8.90 -7.10
N GLN A 106 -9.59 -9.80 -6.63
CA GLN A 106 -9.03 -10.84 -7.50
C GLN A 106 -9.97 -12.03 -7.69
N GLY A 107 -10.74 -12.39 -6.65
CA GLY A 107 -11.65 -13.53 -6.70
C GLY A 107 -13.01 -13.25 -7.37
N ILE A 108 -13.48 -12.01 -7.38
CA ILE A 108 -14.81 -11.63 -7.90
C ILE A 108 -14.70 -10.59 -9.00
N VAL A 109 -14.16 -9.41 -8.71
CA VAL A 109 -14.21 -8.24 -9.62
C VAL A 109 -13.44 -8.53 -10.90
N ILE A 110 -12.18 -8.96 -10.80
CA ILE A 110 -11.33 -9.23 -11.97
C ILE A 110 -11.93 -10.34 -12.87
N PRO A 111 -12.36 -11.50 -12.36
CA PRO A 111 -13.00 -12.53 -13.21
C PRO A 111 -14.27 -12.06 -13.92
N ILE A 112 -15.09 -11.22 -13.26
CA ILE A 112 -16.29 -10.64 -13.88
C ILE A 112 -15.88 -9.70 -15.02
N LEU A 113 -14.96 -8.77 -14.78
CA LEU A 113 -14.49 -7.84 -15.80
C LEU A 113 -13.84 -8.58 -16.98
N LEU A 114 -13.03 -9.60 -16.71
CA LEU A 114 -12.43 -10.45 -17.73
C LEU A 114 -13.49 -11.18 -18.57
N SER A 115 -14.53 -11.71 -17.94
CA SER A 115 -15.62 -12.39 -18.64
C SER A 115 -16.36 -11.44 -19.57
N ILE A 116 -16.63 -10.21 -19.13
CA ILE A 116 -17.27 -9.18 -19.96
C ILE A 116 -16.36 -8.81 -21.14
N ALA A 117 -15.07 -8.55 -20.87
CA ALA A 117 -14.10 -8.19 -21.89
C ALA A 117 -13.92 -9.29 -22.94
N MET A 118 -13.86 -10.56 -22.52
CA MET A 118 -13.78 -11.70 -23.42
C MET A 118 -15.06 -11.84 -24.27
N GLY A 119 -16.23 -11.60 -23.69
CA GLY A 119 -17.50 -11.55 -24.44
C GLY A 119 -17.44 -10.49 -25.55
N MET A 120 -17.06 -9.27 -25.22
CA MET A 120 -16.91 -8.18 -26.18
C MET A 120 -15.89 -8.51 -27.28
N ALA A 121 -14.75 -9.09 -26.92
CA ALA A 121 -13.71 -9.48 -27.87
C ALA A 121 -14.19 -10.59 -28.82
N LYS A 122 -14.95 -11.57 -28.30
CA LYS A 122 -15.54 -12.66 -29.11
C LYS A 122 -16.51 -12.12 -30.17
N ASP A 123 -17.23 -11.05 -29.88
CA ASP A 123 -18.13 -10.38 -30.81
C ASP A 123 -17.38 -9.43 -31.78
N GLY A 124 -16.03 -9.46 -31.80
CA GLY A 124 -15.19 -8.67 -32.68
C GLY A 124 -15.03 -7.21 -32.26
N SER A 125 -15.45 -6.84 -31.06
CA SER A 125 -15.32 -5.49 -30.55
C SER A 125 -13.88 -5.20 -30.08
N PRO A 126 -13.23 -4.12 -30.57
CA PRO A 126 -11.91 -3.70 -30.08
C PRO A 126 -11.96 -3.13 -28.64
N MET A 127 -13.15 -2.93 -28.08
CA MET A 127 -13.33 -2.43 -26.72
C MET A 127 -12.99 -3.47 -25.65
N GLY A 128 -13.02 -4.78 -25.99
CA GLY A 128 -12.68 -5.82 -25.04
C GLY A 128 -11.32 -5.64 -24.36
N PRO A 129 -10.21 -5.50 -25.11
CA PRO A 129 -8.89 -5.25 -24.52
C PRO A 129 -8.73 -3.90 -23.82
N ILE A 130 -9.58 -2.91 -24.14
CA ILE A 130 -9.53 -1.57 -23.56
C ILE A 130 -10.29 -1.55 -22.21
N PHE A 131 -11.24 -2.47 -22.05
CA PHE A 131 -12.10 -2.51 -20.86
C PHE A 131 -11.40 -3.04 -19.62
N ILE A 132 -10.30 -3.79 -19.78
CA ILE A 132 -9.48 -4.35 -18.71
C ILE A 132 -8.26 -3.44 -18.51
#